data_e9075e6d270d934949120806b62e94b3
#
_entry.id   e9075e6d270d934949120806b62e94b3
#
_cell.length_a   1.000
_cell.length_b   1.000
_cell.length_c   1.000
_cell.angle_alpha   90.00
_cell.angle_beta   90.00
_cell.angle_gamma   90.00
#
_symmetry.space_group_name_H-M   'P 1'
#
loop_
_entity.id
_entity.type
_entity.pdbx_description
1 polymer ?
#
loop_
_entity_poly.entity_id
_entity_poly.type
_entity_poly.pdbx_seq_one_letter_code
_entity_poly.pdbx_strand_id
1 'polypeptide(L)'
;MDFEATEYTLKSLVTGELFDDTGWLLDAPGQEKPGLIRAIYKKRQINPKDSSYGIYRFADWLPVSRMLQGSSAPVTYKSEGLAAHLGFKNLFITFSGYWPEKGALM
;
A
#
# COMPACT_ATOMS: atom_id res chain seq x y z
N MET A 1 10.94 -7.77 13.06
CA MET A 1 9.73 -6.96 13.32
C MET A 1 8.51 -7.84 13.17
N ASP A 2 7.71 -7.88 14.17
CA ASP A 2 6.44 -8.61 14.11
C ASP A 2 5.42 -7.78 13.33
N PHE A 3 5.03 -8.27 12.18
CA PHE A 3 4.00 -7.67 11.36
C PHE A 3 2.66 -8.33 11.69
N GLU A 4 1.74 -7.55 12.24
CA GLU A 4 0.39 -8.01 12.53
C GLU A 4 -0.51 -7.68 11.34
N ALA A 5 -1.18 -8.71 10.82
CA ALA A 5 -2.10 -8.53 9.70
C ALA A 5 -3.31 -7.66 10.11
N THR A 6 -3.77 -6.85 9.19
CA THR A 6 -4.95 -6.00 9.40
C THR A 6 -6.21 -6.84 9.50
N GLU A 7 -7.04 -6.57 10.49
CA GLU A 7 -8.37 -7.16 10.60
C GLU A 7 -9.41 -6.24 9.97
N TYR A 8 -10.16 -6.78 9.01
CA TYR A 8 -11.24 -6.06 8.32
C TYR A 8 -12.29 -7.03 7.79
N THR A 9 -13.47 -6.48 7.52
CA THR A 9 -14.57 -7.16 6.83
C THR A 9 -14.95 -6.35 5.61
N LEU A 10 -15.38 -7.01 4.54
CA LEU A 10 -15.84 -6.34 3.33
C LEU A 10 -17.35 -6.12 3.37
N LYS A 11 -17.79 -5.01 2.78
CA LYS A 11 -19.19 -4.66 2.62
C LYS A 11 -19.49 -4.29 1.19
N SER A 12 -20.53 -4.90 0.61
CA SER A 12 -21.08 -4.43 -0.68
C SER A 12 -21.83 -3.10 -0.48
N LEU A 13 -21.49 -2.10 -1.28
CA LEU A 13 -22.24 -0.83 -1.26
C LEU A 13 -23.55 -0.90 -2.06
N VAL A 14 -23.75 -1.97 -2.82
CA VAL A 14 -25.00 -2.22 -3.56
C VAL A 14 -26.03 -2.90 -2.68
N THR A 15 -25.67 -4.02 -2.04
CA THR A 15 -26.59 -4.85 -1.25
C THR A 15 -26.53 -4.57 0.25
N GLY A 16 -25.44 -3.99 0.74
CA GLY A 16 -25.20 -3.79 2.16
C GLY A 16 -24.69 -5.05 2.89
N GLU A 17 -24.54 -6.16 2.21
CA GLU A 17 -24.06 -7.41 2.82
C GLU A 17 -22.61 -7.34 3.22
N LEU A 18 -22.30 -8.00 4.33
CA LEU A 18 -20.93 -8.18 4.85
C LEU A 18 -20.41 -9.55 4.44
N PHE A 19 -19.13 -9.61 4.07
CA PHE A 19 -18.47 -10.85 3.71
C PHE A 19 -16.96 -10.77 3.97
N ASP A 20 -16.33 -11.93 4.03
CA ASP A 20 -14.89 -12.02 4.26
C ASP A 20 -14.12 -11.93 2.95
N ASP A 21 -12.92 -11.36 3.01
CA ASP A 21 -12.01 -11.30 1.88
C ASP A 21 -11.32 -12.65 1.69
N THR A 22 -11.62 -13.33 0.59
CA THR A 22 -10.96 -14.57 0.18
C THR A 22 -9.69 -14.34 -0.65
N GLY A 23 -9.38 -13.07 -0.95
CA GLY A 23 -8.23 -12.66 -1.75
C GLY A 23 -8.42 -12.71 -3.26
N TRP A 24 -9.55 -13.24 -3.75
CA TRP A 24 -9.80 -13.42 -5.19
C TRP A 24 -11.14 -12.84 -5.65
N LEU A 25 -11.75 -11.99 -4.84
CA LEU A 25 -13.05 -11.40 -5.16
C LEU A 25 -12.86 -10.12 -5.96
N LEU A 26 -13.52 -10.05 -7.11
CA LEU A 26 -13.68 -8.83 -7.90
C LEU A 26 -14.98 -8.10 -7.56
N ASP A 27 -16.02 -8.87 -7.24
CA ASP A 27 -17.33 -8.38 -6.83
C ASP A 27 -17.79 -9.09 -5.56
N ALA A 28 -18.81 -8.54 -4.90
CA ALA A 28 -19.43 -9.19 -3.75
C ALA A 28 -20.10 -10.51 -4.15
N PRO A 29 -20.01 -11.57 -3.32
CA PRO A 29 -20.65 -12.85 -3.61
C PRO A 29 -22.15 -12.70 -3.84
N GLY A 30 -22.67 -13.35 -4.90
CA GLY A 30 -24.10 -13.34 -5.23
C GLY A 30 -24.64 -12.01 -5.78
N GLN A 31 -23.79 -11.03 -6.03
CA GLN A 31 -24.18 -9.75 -6.58
C GLN A 31 -24.33 -9.83 -8.10
N GLU A 32 -25.50 -9.47 -8.62
CA GLU A 32 -25.78 -9.55 -10.07
C GLU A 32 -25.18 -8.37 -10.84
N LYS A 33 -25.11 -7.21 -10.21
CA LYS A 33 -24.57 -5.99 -10.83
C LYS A 33 -23.24 -5.61 -10.19
N PRO A 34 -22.25 -5.20 -10.98
CA PRO A 34 -20.98 -4.74 -10.43
C PRO A 34 -21.20 -3.52 -9.54
N GLY A 35 -20.42 -3.42 -8.49
CA GLY A 35 -20.49 -2.32 -7.54
C GLY A 35 -19.25 -2.22 -6.67
N LEU A 36 -19.18 -1.14 -5.90
CA LEU A 36 -18.04 -0.91 -5.03
C LEU A 36 -18.12 -1.78 -3.77
N ILE A 37 -16.97 -2.22 -3.34
CA ILE A 37 -16.76 -2.95 -2.10
C ILE A 37 -15.98 -2.04 -1.16
N ARG A 38 -16.40 -1.95 0.08
CA ARG A 38 -15.76 -1.15 1.12
C ARG A 38 -15.16 -2.05 2.19
N ALA A 39 -13.90 -1.82 2.53
CA ALA A 39 -13.30 -2.45 3.71
C ALA A 39 -13.74 -1.72 4.98
N ILE A 40 -14.16 -2.48 5.98
CA ILE A 40 -14.51 -1.99 7.31
C ILE A 40 -13.46 -2.51 8.27
N TYR A 41 -12.58 -1.64 8.71
CA TYR A 41 -11.47 -1.98 9.58
C TYR A 41 -11.91 -2.08 11.04
N LYS A 42 -11.37 -3.05 11.76
CA LYS A 42 -11.58 -3.20 13.20
C LYS A 42 -10.98 -2.03 13.97
N LYS A 43 -9.77 -1.62 13.60
CA LYS A 43 -9.13 -0.43 14.17
C LYS A 43 -9.72 0.82 13.55
N ARG A 44 -10.22 1.73 14.38
CA ARG A 44 -10.81 3.00 13.93
C ARG A 44 -9.84 4.17 13.94
N GLN A 45 -8.69 3.99 14.56
CA GLN A 45 -7.62 4.97 14.58
C GLN A 45 -6.38 4.35 13.95
N ILE A 46 -5.73 5.11 13.08
CA ILE A 46 -4.47 4.71 12.49
C ILE A 46 -3.33 5.25 13.34
N ASN A 47 -2.38 4.38 13.68
CA ASN A 47 -1.13 4.75 14.34
C ASN A 47 0.02 4.45 13.39
N PRO A 48 0.48 5.46 12.62
CA PRO A 48 1.56 5.24 11.67
C PRO A 48 2.82 4.76 12.37
N LYS A 49 3.41 3.71 11.85
CA LYS A 49 4.71 3.22 12.30
C LYS A 49 5.83 4.13 11.78
N ASP A 50 7.06 3.81 12.13
CA ASP A 50 8.24 4.50 11.65
C ASP A 50 8.26 4.59 10.11
N SER A 51 8.76 5.70 9.56
CA SER A 51 8.82 5.93 8.11
C SER A 51 9.69 4.93 7.36
N SER A 52 10.61 4.24 8.04
CA SER A 52 11.43 3.18 7.44
C SER A 52 10.62 2.00 6.89
N TYR A 53 9.37 1.86 7.30
CA TYR A 53 8.48 0.81 6.82
C TYR A 53 7.79 1.13 5.48
N GLY A 54 8.05 2.29 4.88
CA GLY A 54 7.39 2.67 3.64
C GLY A 54 5.86 2.72 3.80
N ILE A 55 5.12 2.15 2.84
CA ILE A 55 3.66 2.09 2.92
C ILE A 55 3.14 1.29 4.13
N TYR A 56 3.90 0.30 4.59
CA TYR A 56 3.52 -0.53 5.72
C TYR A 56 3.50 0.21 7.06
N ARG A 57 3.96 1.46 7.09
CA ARG A 57 3.73 2.34 8.23
C ARG A 57 2.24 2.54 8.53
N PHE A 58 1.39 2.32 7.53
CA PHE A 58 -0.07 2.40 7.63
C PHE A 58 -0.74 1.02 7.72
N ALA A 59 -0.02 0.00 8.17
CA ALA A 59 -0.47 -1.39 8.20
C ALA A 59 -1.84 -1.59 8.87
N ASP A 60 -2.19 -0.75 9.83
CA ASP A 60 -3.49 -0.83 10.50
C ASP A 60 -4.69 -0.72 9.54
N TRP A 61 -4.50 -0.13 8.37
CA TRP A 61 -5.54 0.08 7.36
C TRP A 61 -5.18 -0.46 5.98
N LEU A 62 -4.18 -1.32 5.90
CA LEU A 62 -3.81 -2.00 4.66
C LEU A 62 -4.30 -3.45 4.68
N PRO A 63 -4.99 -3.91 3.63
CA PRO A 63 -5.44 -5.30 3.53
C PRO A 63 -4.29 -6.23 3.13
N VAL A 64 -3.28 -6.34 3.98
CA VAL A 64 -2.06 -7.10 3.69
C VAL A 64 -1.80 -8.13 4.78
N SER A 65 -1.33 -9.30 4.38
CA SER A 65 -0.99 -10.41 5.27
C SER A 65 0.49 -10.49 5.60
N ARG A 66 1.33 -9.84 4.82
CA ARG A 66 2.78 -9.78 5.05
C ARG A 66 3.38 -8.50 4.50
N MET A 67 4.53 -8.13 5.02
CA MET A 67 5.32 -7.02 4.52
C MET A 67 6.36 -7.54 3.52
N LEU A 68 6.41 -6.92 2.34
CA LEU A 68 7.47 -7.17 1.36
C LEU A 68 8.64 -6.23 1.63
N GLN A 69 9.84 -6.79 1.63
CA GLN A 69 11.05 -6.04 1.93
C GLN A 69 11.36 -5.03 0.81
N GLY A 70 11.61 -3.78 1.17
CA GLY A 70 11.96 -2.72 0.24
C GLY A 70 10.83 -2.21 -0.64
N SER A 71 9.61 -2.73 -0.50
CA SER A 71 8.49 -2.27 -1.31
C SER A 71 7.95 -0.91 -0.87
N SER A 72 7.44 -0.15 -1.82
CA SER A 72 6.75 1.14 -1.60
C SER A 72 7.59 2.22 -0.89
N ALA A 73 8.90 2.08 -0.95
CA ALA A 73 9.83 3.07 -0.43
C ALA A 73 10.76 3.54 -1.56
N PRO A 74 10.34 4.53 -2.35
CA PRO A 74 11.20 5.05 -3.41
C PRO A 74 12.47 5.66 -2.82
N VAL A 75 13.58 5.45 -3.52
CA VAL A 75 14.87 6.03 -3.16
C VAL A 75 14.97 7.43 -3.74
N THR A 76 15.11 8.42 -2.89
CA THR A 76 15.33 9.82 -3.32
C THR A 76 16.75 10.24 -2.99
N TYR A 77 17.45 10.78 -3.96
CA TYR A 77 18.81 11.27 -3.76
C TYR A 77 19.04 12.59 -4.49
N LYS A 78 19.98 13.38 -4.01
CA LYS A 78 20.45 14.59 -4.69
C LYS A 78 21.47 14.20 -5.75
N SER A 79 21.16 14.50 -7.01
CA SER A 79 22.04 14.19 -8.13
C SER A 79 22.96 15.37 -8.44
N GLU A 80 24.19 15.31 -7.99
CA GLU A 80 25.16 16.39 -8.22
C GLU A 80 25.71 16.39 -9.64
N GLY A 81 26.03 15.22 -10.18
CA GLY A 81 26.55 15.08 -11.55
C GLY A 81 25.59 15.55 -12.62
N LEU A 82 24.34 15.09 -12.58
CA LEU A 82 23.32 15.50 -13.54
C LEU A 82 22.94 16.97 -13.35
N ALA A 83 22.87 17.45 -12.12
CA ALA A 83 22.61 18.86 -11.82
C ALA A 83 23.68 19.76 -12.43
N ALA A 84 24.96 19.43 -12.29
CA ALA A 84 26.05 20.17 -12.88
C ALA A 84 25.98 20.17 -14.41
N HIS A 85 25.69 19.04 -15.04
CA HIS A 85 25.54 18.90 -16.47
C HIS A 85 24.39 19.76 -17.04
N LEU A 86 23.27 19.85 -16.32
CA LEU A 86 22.09 20.61 -16.74
C LEU A 86 22.06 22.04 -16.24
N GLY A 87 23.01 22.46 -15.42
CA GLY A 87 23.06 23.80 -14.85
C GLY A 87 22.11 24.07 -13.69
N PHE A 88 21.69 23.04 -12.96
CA PHE A 88 20.88 23.18 -11.79
C PHE A 88 21.72 23.18 -10.50
N LYS A 89 21.27 23.94 -9.51
CA LYS A 89 21.90 23.93 -8.16
C LYS A 89 21.41 22.78 -7.30
N ASN A 90 20.13 22.48 -7.39
CA ASN A 90 19.49 21.45 -6.59
C ASN A 90 18.63 20.57 -7.51
N LEU A 91 19.04 19.34 -7.70
CA LEU A 91 18.31 18.34 -8.47
C LEU A 91 18.16 17.09 -7.61
N PHE A 92 16.92 16.71 -7.33
CA PHE A 92 16.60 15.48 -6.62
C PHE A 92 15.92 14.50 -7.56
N ILE A 93 16.33 13.26 -7.49
CA ILE A 93 15.76 12.16 -8.29
C ILE A 93 15.11 11.18 -7.33
N THR A 94 13.84 10.88 -7.57
CA THR A 94 13.12 9.82 -6.86
C THR A 94 13.01 8.62 -7.79
N PHE A 95 13.63 7.53 -7.40
CA PHE A 95 13.66 6.30 -8.18
C PHE A 95 12.78 5.23 -7.55
N SER A 96 11.74 4.83 -8.27
CA SER A 96 10.77 3.83 -7.84
C SER A 96 11.06 2.41 -8.33
N GLY A 97 12.10 2.23 -9.12
CA GLY A 97 12.50 0.96 -9.70
C GLY A 97 13.42 0.10 -8.83
N TYR A 98 13.73 0.54 -7.62
CA TYR A 98 14.58 -0.23 -6.69
C TYR A 98 13.78 -1.29 -5.95
N TRP A 99 14.14 -2.54 -6.15
CA TRP A 99 13.42 -3.69 -5.61
C TRP A 99 14.35 -4.73 -5.02
N PRO A 100 14.47 -4.80 -3.72
CA PRO A 100 15.14 -5.92 -3.05
C PRO A 100 14.39 -7.24 -3.21
N GLU A 101 13.06 -7.19 -3.24
CA GLU A 101 12.20 -8.36 -3.48
C GLU A 101 11.41 -8.22 -4.78
N LYS A 102 11.29 -9.33 -5.51
CA LYS A 102 10.53 -9.37 -6.75
C LYS A 102 9.04 -9.15 -6.50
N GLY A 103 8.42 -8.41 -7.40
CA GLY A 103 6.99 -8.14 -7.34
C GLY A 103 6.60 -6.93 -6.49
N ALA A 104 7.57 -6.25 -5.89
CA ALA A 104 7.32 -5.05 -5.12
C ALA A 104 7.20 -3.83 -6.05
N LEU A 105 6.07 -3.65 -6.67
CA LEU A 105 5.74 -2.42 -7.40
C LEU A 105 5.16 -1.36 -6.50
N MET A 106 5.40 -0.15 -6.88
CA MET A 106 4.67 0.97 -6.31
C MET A 106 3.39 1.25 -7.07
#